data_573a2ff6a97c07a3ee1a31d352c2fae9
#
_entry.id   573a2ff6a97c07a3ee1a31d352c2fae9
#
_cell.length_a   1.000
_cell.length_b   1.000
_cell.length_c   1.000
_cell.angle_alpha   90.00
_cell.angle_beta   90.00
_cell.angle_gamma   90.00
#
_symmetry.space_group_name_H-M   'P 1'
#
loop_
_entity.id
_entity.type
_entity.pdbx_description
1 polymer ?
#
loop_
_entity_poly.entity_id
_entity_poly.type
_entity_poly.pdbx_seq_one_letter_code
_entity_poly.pdbx_strand_id
1 'polypeptide(L)'
;MAATILQTRDLCIGYAPKRRPRVEVAADIGVELLKGELVCLLGPNGAGKSTLMRTLAGLQKPLTGEVHLEGRDLHGLTESERARLLGLVLTERVDVGNLSAYALVALGRYPYTGWDGRLSAADEEVVRWAIDAVGARELAARSVGELSDGERQKVMIARALAQEPAVLLLDEPTAFLDLPRRVEIVQLLRRLAGDRDRAVLLSTHDLDLALRCADRLWLLPPDGPLQTGAPEDLVLSGAFQRTFADVEFDPAIGSFQLAQEPEGEVSLVGEGLHALWTARALERAGFRVAEDAPTCVEIIRDNDDTVWRLHTATGDRVCATLYELVKCLKTDATA
;
A
#
# COMPACT_ATOMS: atom_id res chain seq x y z
N MET A 1 20.21 -8.40 -15.91
CA MET A 1 19.86 -7.47 -14.84
C MET A 1 18.77 -6.55 -15.36
N ALA A 2 17.73 -6.28 -14.58
CA ALA A 2 16.69 -5.32 -14.96
C ALA A 2 17.32 -3.92 -15.10
N ALA A 3 16.85 -3.13 -16.08
CA ALA A 3 17.41 -1.81 -16.33
C ALA A 3 16.78 -0.78 -15.36
N THR A 4 17.62 0.06 -14.78
CA THR A 4 17.17 1.21 -13.98
C THR A 4 16.47 2.22 -14.88
N ILE A 5 15.24 2.60 -14.53
CA ILE A 5 14.45 3.54 -15.31
C ILE A 5 14.30 4.89 -14.63
N LEU A 6 14.19 4.91 -13.30
CA LEU A 6 14.20 6.12 -12.49
C LEU A 6 15.25 5.97 -11.40
N GLN A 7 16.04 7.01 -11.16
CA GLN A 7 17.08 7.05 -10.15
C GLN A 7 17.11 8.42 -9.48
N THR A 8 17.40 8.46 -8.19
CA THR A 8 17.68 9.71 -7.47
C THR A 8 19.12 9.73 -6.96
N ARG A 9 19.70 10.94 -6.84
CA ARG A 9 21.04 11.14 -6.30
C ARG A 9 21.01 12.29 -5.31
N ASP A 10 21.42 12.00 -4.08
CA ASP A 10 21.52 12.96 -2.98
C ASP A 10 20.26 13.84 -2.85
N LEU A 11 19.09 13.22 -3.09
CA LEU A 11 17.84 13.93 -3.20
C LEU A 11 17.35 14.38 -1.83
N CYS A 12 17.10 15.70 -1.70
CA CYS A 12 16.44 16.29 -0.56
C CYS A 12 15.09 16.87 -1.00
N ILE A 13 14.03 16.46 -0.33
CA ILE A 13 12.67 16.88 -0.60
C ILE A 13 12.12 17.79 0.49
N GLY A 14 11.22 18.69 0.12
CA GLY A 14 10.62 19.62 1.07
C GLY A 14 9.99 20.81 0.39
N TYR A 15 9.82 21.89 1.13
CA TYR A 15 9.14 23.10 0.69
C TYR A 15 10.05 24.31 0.82
N ALA A 16 10.12 25.12 -0.22
CA ALA A 16 10.86 26.39 -0.24
C ALA A 16 9.92 27.56 -0.58
N PRO A 17 8.98 27.94 0.32
CA PRO A 17 8.06 29.03 0.05
C PRO A 17 8.80 30.37 0.03
N LYS A 18 8.42 31.29 -0.88
CA LYS A 18 9.11 32.58 -1.15
C LYS A 18 9.32 33.48 0.09
N ARG A 19 8.55 33.32 1.16
CA ARG A 19 8.54 34.20 2.34
C ARG A 19 8.65 33.47 3.68
N ARG A 20 8.98 32.18 3.67
CA ARG A 20 9.13 31.37 4.89
C ARG A 20 10.43 30.56 4.81
N PRO A 21 10.97 30.10 5.94
CA PRO A 21 12.12 29.20 5.94
C PRO A 21 11.85 27.94 5.10
N ARG A 22 12.89 27.38 4.56
CA ARG A 22 12.82 26.06 3.92
C ARG A 22 12.43 25.03 4.97
N VAL A 23 11.56 24.14 4.58
CA VAL A 23 11.14 23.00 5.41
C VAL A 23 11.63 21.75 4.69
N GLU A 24 12.64 21.13 5.23
CA GLU A 24 13.13 19.84 4.78
C GLU A 24 12.19 18.76 5.32
N VAL A 25 11.78 17.84 4.46
CA VAL A 25 10.88 16.73 4.79
C VAL A 25 11.67 15.42 4.89
N ALA A 26 12.57 15.18 3.95
CA ALA A 26 13.50 14.07 3.97
C ALA A 26 14.72 14.38 3.10
N ALA A 27 15.88 13.86 3.47
CA ALA A 27 17.15 14.08 2.79
C ALA A 27 17.86 12.74 2.52
N ASP A 28 18.97 12.85 1.79
CA ASP A 28 19.85 11.71 1.44
C ASP A 28 19.10 10.55 0.77
N ILE A 29 18.09 10.87 -0.06
CA ILE A 29 17.29 9.87 -0.76
C ILE A 29 18.04 9.42 -2.03
N GLY A 30 18.64 8.22 -1.93
CA GLY A 30 19.25 7.52 -3.05
C GLY A 30 18.47 6.25 -3.37
N VAL A 31 17.57 6.30 -4.36
CA VAL A 31 16.71 5.19 -4.75
C VAL A 31 16.75 4.93 -6.24
N GLU A 32 16.50 3.68 -6.60
CA GLU A 32 16.38 3.22 -7.99
C GLU A 32 15.09 2.46 -8.18
N LEU A 33 14.40 2.71 -9.29
CA LEU A 33 13.24 1.96 -9.73
C LEU A 33 13.62 1.21 -11.00
N LEU A 34 13.43 -0.11 -10.98
CA LEU A 34 13.82 -0.98 -12.08
C LEU A 34 12.61 -1.34 -12.95
N LYS A 35 12.86 -1.64 -14.23
CA LYS A 35 11.83 -2.16 -15.13
C LYS A 35 11.33 -3.52 -14.65
N GLY A 36 10.02 -3.71 -14.72
CA GLY A 36 9.37 -4.96 -14.31
C GLY A 36 9.06 -5.06 -12.82
N GLU A 37 9.37 -4.04 -12.02
CA GLU A 37 9.15 -4.07 -10.58
C GLU A 37 7.87 -3.32 -10.15
N LEU A 38 7.19 -3.90 -9.17
CA LEU A 38 6.19 -3.23 -8.33
C LEU A 38 6.85 -2.85 -7.00
N VAL A 39 7.01 -1.56 -6.76
CA VAL A 39 7.58 -1.01 -5.53
C VAL A 39 6.49 -0.34 -4.70
N CYS A 40 6.44 -0.62 -3.40
CA CYS A 40 5.56 0.07 -2.47
C CYS A 40 6.35 1.04 -1.58
N LEU A 41 5.92 2.31 -1.60
CA LEU A 41 6.42 3.35 -0.70
C LEU A 41 5.58 3.38 0.57
N LEU A 42 6.19 3.05 1.69
CA LEU A 42 5.59 2.98 3.01
C LEU A 42 6.21 3.99 3.96
N GLY A 43 5.46 4.39 4.95
CA GLY A 43 5.90 5.28 6.03
C GLY A 43 4.70 5.86 6.77
N PRO A 44 4.89 6.37 7.99
CA PRO A 44 3.84 6.99 8.78
C PRO A 44 3.21 8.20 8.07
N ASN A 45 2.09 8.66 8.62
CA ASN A 45 1.48 9.91 8.15
C ASN A 45 2.44 11.08 8.41
N GLY A 46 2.59 11.95 7.41
CA GLY A 46 3.51 13.09 7.52
C GLY A 46 4.97 12.78 7.19
N ALA A 47 5.39 11.53 6.99
CA ALA A 47 6.76 11.17 6.64
C ALA A 47 7.24 11.73 5.28
N GLY A 48 6.33 12.25 4.44
CA GLY A 48 6.72 12.90 3.19
C GLY A 48 6.48 12.06 1.93
N LYS A 49 5.73 10.96 2.00
CA LYS A 49 5.44 10.09 0.85
C LYS A 49 4.91 10.86 -0.37
N SER A 50 3.84 11.64 -0.19
CA SER A 50 3.27 12.44 -1.29
C SER A 50 4.22 13.53 -1.78
N THR A 51 5.08 14.08 -0.91
CA THR A 51 6.13 15.03 -1.31
C THR A 51 7.16 14.34 -2.19
N LEU A 52 7.61 13.14 -1.81
CA LEU A 52 8.51 12.33 -2.62
C LEU A 52 7.87 11.98 -3.97
N MET A 53 6.64 11.47 -3.96
CA MET A 53 5.90 11.15 -5.20
C MET A 53 5.78 12.33 -6.15
N ARG A 54 5.43 13.53 -5.63
CA ARG A 54 5.35 14.75 -6.43
C ARG A 54 6.71 15.20 -6.97
N THR A 55 7.79 15.00 -6.19
CA THR A 55 9.15 15.32 -6.63
C THR A 55 9.60 14.36 -7.74
N LEU A 56 9.37 13.04 -7.57
CA LEU A 56 9.67 12.03 -8.60
C LEU A 56 8.84 12.22 -9.88
N ALA A 57 7.63 12.76 -9.76
CA ALA A 57 6.78 13.13 -10.90
C ALA A 57 7.20 14.44 -11.59
N GLY A 58 8.15 15.21 -11.02
CA GLY A 58 8.55 16.51 -11.51
C GLY A 58 7.50 17.60 -11.32
N LEU A 59 6.48 17.38 -10.48
CA LEU A 59 5.49 18.38 -10.09
C LEU A 59 6.02 19.34 -9.03
N GLN A 60 7.02 18.91 -8.28
CA GLN A 60 7.70 19.68 -7.25
C GLN A 60 9.21 19.61 -7.46
N LYS A 61 9.89 20.73 -7.36
CA LYS A 61 11.36 20.75 -7.43
C LYS A 61 11.95 20.22 -6.13
N PRO A 62 13.02 19.42 -6.17
CA PRO A 62 13.76 19.06 -4.98
C PRO A 62 14.38 20.31 -4.34
N LEU A 63 14.70 20.21 -3.04
CA LEU A 63 15.51 21.24 -2.36
C LEU A 63 16.97 21.16 -2.79
N THR A 64 17.50 19.94 -2.92
CA THR A 64 18.82 19.61 -3.49
C THR A 64 18.78 18.22 -4.13
N GLY A 65 19.83 17.87 -4.87
CA GLY A 65 19.95 16.59 -5.54
C GLY A 65 19.18 16.52 -6.86
N GLU A 66 19.16 15.35 -7.46
CA GLU A 66 18.68 15.16 -8.83
C GLU A 66 17.79 13.92 -8.92
N VAL A 67 16.85 13.99 -9.87
CA VAL A 67 16.02 12.84 -10.30
C VAL A 67 16.32 12.58 -11.77
N HIS A 68 16.74 11.36 -12.10
CA HIS A 68 16.99 10.94 -13.47
C HIS A 68 15.91 9.96 -13.93
N LEU A 69 15.40 10.19 -15.13
CA LEU A 69 14.44 9.32 -15.81
C LEU A 69 15.07 8.87 -17.14
N GLU A 70 15.24 7.55 -17.32
CA GLU A 70 16.00 6.98 -18.43
C GLU A 70 17.39 7.62 -18.60
N GLY A 71 18.09 7.85 -17.48
CA GLY A 71 19.43 8.44 -17.46
C GLY A 71 19.48 9.94 -17.75
N ARG A 72 18.35 10.63 -18.00
CA ARG A 72 18.25 12.06 -18.24
C ARG A 72 17.72 12.79 -17.01
N ASP A 73 18.25 13.98 -16.71
CA ASP A 73 17.69 14.80 -15.63
C ASP A 73 16.22 15.13 -15.90
N LEU A 74 15.36 14.80 -14.93
CA LEU A 74 13.92 14.98 -15.01
C LEU A 74 13.51 16.45 -15.24
N HIS A 75 14.26 17.38 -14.66
CA HIS A 75 13.97 18.81 -14.80
C HIS A 75 14.51 19.41 -16.10
N GLY A 76 15.39 18.70 -16.80
CA GLY A 76 15.84 19.03 -18.16
C GLY A 76 14.86 18.59 -19.26
N LEU A 77 13.89 17.71 -18.93
CA LEU A 77 12.86 17.26 -19.87
C LEU A 77 11.76 18.30 -20.02
N THR A 78 11.25 18.45 -21.23
CA THR A 78 10.00 19.19 -21.48
C THR A 78 8.81 18.49 -20.81
N GLU A 79 7.73 19.23 -20.56
CA GLU A 79 6.50 18.64 -20.00
C GLU A 79 5.96 17.48 -20.85
N SER A 80 6.01 17.63 -22.19
CA SER A 80 5.57 16.59 -23.10
C SER A 80 6.46 15.35 -23.06
N GLU A 81 7.79 15.48 -23.02
CA GLU A 81 8.72 14.35 -22.89
C GLU A 81 8.50 13.60 -21.58
N ARG A 82 8.39 14.36 -20.48
CA ARG A 82 8.12 13.80 -19.16
C ARG A 82 6.79 13.05 -19.12
N ALA A 83 5.71 13.64 -19.68
CA ALA A 83 4.39 13.02 -19.72
C ALA A 83 4.32 11.75 -20.60
N ARG A 84 5.24 11.58 -21.56
CA ARG A 84 5.34 10.31 -22.33
C ARG A 84 6.07 9.22 -21.58
N LEU A 85 6.95 9.56 -20.64
CA LEU A 85 7.75 8.59 -19.90
C LEU A 85 7.13 8.24 -18.54
N LEU A 86 6.34 9.15 -17.96
CA LEU A 86 5.84 9.03 -16.61
C LEU A 86 4.34 9.26 -16.55
N GLY A 87 3.59 8.23 -16.11
CA GLY A 87 2.18 8.31 -15.78
C GLY A 87 1.99 8.56 -14.28
N LEU A 88 1.06 9.44 -13.92
CA LEU A 88 0.78 9.79 -12.53
C LEU A 88 -0.70 9.67 -12.22
N VAL A 89 -1.00 8.98 -11.10
CA VAL A 89 -2.32 8.90 -10.49
C VAL A 89 -2.22 9.43 -9.07
N LEU A 90 -2.94 10.53 -8.79
CA LEU A 90 -2.98 11.15 -7.46
C LEU A 90 -4.24 10.71 -6.70
N THR A 91 -4.19 10.79 -5.38
CA THR A 91 -5.32 10.51 -4.48
C THR A 91 -6.44 11.53 -4.63
N GLU A 92 -6.12 12.76 -5.06
CA GLU A 92 -7.07 13.86 -5.15
C GLU A 92 -8.17 13.53 -6.17
N ARG A 93 -9.43 13.70 -5.76
CA ARG A 93 -10.58 13.57 -6.66
C ARG A 93 -10.60 14.76 -7.62
N VAL A 94 -10.40 14.48 -8.90
CA VAL A 94 -10.56 15.48 -9.94
C VAL A 94 -12.04 15.49 -10.34
N ASP A 95 -12.71 16.62 -10.14
CA ASP A 95 -14.04 16.83 -10.72
C ASP A 95 -13.89 17.07 -12.22
N VAL A 96 -14.31 16.10 -12.99
CA VAL A 96 -14.23 16.13 -14.45
C VAL A 96 -15.60 16.41 -15.12
N GLY A 97 -16.58 16.80 -14.33
CA GLY A 97 -17.93 17.07 -14.83
C GLY A 97 -18.57 15.84 -15.49
N ASN A 98 -19.19 16.06 -16.66
CA ASN A 98 -19.92 15.03 -17.38
C ASN A 98 -19.08 14.26 -18.43
N LEU A 99 -17.76 14.21 -18.28
CA LEU A 99 -16.92 13.41 -19.18
C LEU A 99 -17.28 11.94 -19.08
N SER A 100 -17.33 11.24 -20.22
CA SER A 100 -17.36 9.78 -20.23
C SER A 100 -16.01 9.21 -19.80
N ALA A 101 -16.01 7.97 -19.29
CA ALA A 101 -14.77 7.26 -18.96
C ALA A 101 -13.82 7.19 -20.17
N TYR A 102 -14.36 6.92 -21.38
CA TYR A 102 -13.56 6.96 -22.61
C TYR A 102 -12.90 8.32 -22.85
N ALA A 103 -13.68 9.40 -22.73
CA ALA A 103 -13.14 10.76 -22.94
C ALA A 103 -12.05 11.11 -21.90
N LEU A 104 -12.22 10.68 -20.65
CA LEU A 104 -11.20 10.88 -19.63
C LEU A 104 -9.92 10.10 -19.94
N VAL A 105 -10.01 8.84 -20.37
CA VAL A 105 -8.83 8.04 -20.77
C VAL A 105 -8.15 8.65 -22.00
N ALA A 106 -8.93 9.14 -22.96
CA ALA A 106 -8.44 9.80 -24.17
C ALA A 106 -7.57 11.03 -23.87
N LEU A 107 -7.81 11.76 -22.76
CA LEU A 107 -6.94 12.84 -22.31
C LEU A 107 -5.50 12.35 -22.02
N GLY A 108 -5.30 11.07 -21.73
CA GLY A 108 -3.96 10.48 -21.61
C GLY A 108 -3.12 10.58 -22.87
N ARG A 109 -3.76 10.74 -24.05
CA ARG A 109 -3.06 10.92 -25.33
C ARG A 109 -2.62 12.36 -25.62
N TYR A 110 -2.96 13.31 -24.73
CA TYR A 110 -2.59 14.73 -24.91
C TYR A 110 -1.10 14.97 -25.27
N PRO A 111 -0.12 14.25 -24.70
CA PRO A 111 1.30 14.44 -25.05
C PRO A 111 1.65 14.02 -26.49
N TYR A 112 0.75 13.34 -27.20
CA TYR A 112 0.93 12.81 -28.56
C TYR A 112 0.07 13.54 -29.59
N THR A 113 -0.97 14.26 -29.15
CA THR A 113 -1.88 14.99 -30.04
C THR A 113 -1.28 16.34 -30.44
N GLY A 114 -1.71 16.83 -31.60
CA GLY A 114 -1.40 18.20 -32.01
C GLY A 114 -2.18 19.26 -31.22
N TRP A 115 -2.04 20.51 -31.61
CA TRP A 115 -2.70 21.65 -30.96
C TRP A 115 -4.25 21.58 -31.01
N ASP A 116 -4.81 20.84 -31.95
CA ASP A 116 -6.26 20.63 -32.11
C ASP A 116 -6.82 19.51 -31.23
N GLY A 117 -5.94 18.77 -30.52
CA GLY A 117 -6.32 17.69 -29.61
C GLY A 117 -6.98 16.48 -30.28
N ARG A 118 -6.93 16.36 -31.61
CA ARG A 118 -7.52 15.24 -32.34
C ARG A 118 -6.73 13.96 -32.16
N LEU A 119 -7.45 12.89 -31.88
CA LEU A 119 -6.87 11.55 -31.83
C LEU A 119 -6.70 10.98 -33.24
N SER A 120 -5.54 10.39 -33.49
CA SER A 120 -5.34 9.51 -34.65
C SER A 120 -5.97 8.14 -34.41
N ALA A 121 -6.11 7.32 -35.43
CA ALA A 121 -6.55 5.94 -35.28
C ALA A 121 -5.67 5.12 -34.33
N ALA A 122 -4.35 5.37 -34.35
CA ALA A 122 -3.41 4.74 -33.44
C ALA A 122 -3.65 5.19 -31.98
N ASP A 123 -3.94 6.46 -31.75
CA ASP A 123 -4.27 6.96 -30.39
C ASP A 123 -5.56 6.30 -29.89
N GLU A 124 -6.57 6.15 -30.72
CA GLU A 124 -7.81 5.46 -30.32
C GLU A 124 -7.58 3.98 -29.98
N GLU A 125 -6.67 3.30 -30.68
CA GLU A 125 -6.28 1.92 -30.35
C GLU A 125 -5.62 1.84 -28.99
N VAL A 126 -4.70 2.79 -28.66
CA VAL A 126 -4.08 2.87 -27.35
C VAL A 126 -5.10 3.16 -26.25
N VAL A 127 -6.07 4.06 -26.49
CA VAL A 127 -7.15 4.35 -25.52
C VAL A 127 -7.99 3.09 -25.26
N ARG A 128 -8.39 2.37 -26.31
CA ARG A 128 -9.14 1.12 -26.16
C ARG A 128 -8.34 0.07 -25.41
N TRP A 129 -7.07 -0.11 -25.79
CA TRP A 129 -6.18 -1.01 -25.08
C TRP A 129 -6.04 -0.65 -23.58
N ALA A 130 -5.86 0.62 -23.24
CA ALA A 130 -5.73 1.06 -21.86
C ALA A 130 -6.99 0.77 -21.03
N ILE A 131 -8.17 0.98 -21.62
CA ILE A 131 -9.46 0.65 -20.99
C ILE A 131 -9.60 -0.86 -20.76
N ASP A 132 -9.20 -1.66 -21.74
CA ASP A 132 -9.26 -3.11 -21.65
C ASP A 132 -8.26 -3.67 -20.64
N ALA A 133 -7.06 -3.11 -20.58
CA ALA A 133 -6.00 -3.52 -19.64
C ALA A 133 -6.44 -3.42 -18.17
N VAL A 134 -7.28 -2.45 -17.84
CA VAL A 134 -7.83 -2.28 -16.48
C VAL A 134 -9.18 -2.98 -16.27
N GLY A 135 -9.70 -3.67 -17.29
CA GLY A 135 -11.02 -4.31 -17.24
C GLY A 135 -12.18 -3.32 -17.10
N ALA A 136 -12.11 -2.18 -17.80
CA ALA A 136 -13.11 -1.10 -17.72
C ALA A 136 -13.91 -0.91 -19.02
N ARG A 137 -13.95 -1.90 -19.93
CA ARG A 137 -14.62 -1.79 -21.24
C ARG A 137 -16.08 -1.38 -21.12
N GLU A 138 -16.82 -1.98 -20.19
CA GLU A 138 -18.24 -1.70 -19.98
C GLU A 138 -18.49 -0.29 -19.39
N LEU A 139 -17.45 0.33 -18.83
CA LEU A 139 -17.54 1.66 -18.25
C LEU A 139 -17.30 2.77 -19.26
N ALA A 140 -16.78 2.47 -20.46
CA ALA A 140 -16.27 3.45 -21.41
C ALA A 140 -17.28 4.55 -21.77
N ALA A 141 -18.57 4.20 -21.92
CA ALA A 141 -19.63 5.15 -22.26
C ALA A 141 -20.25 5.85 -21.04
N ARG A 142 -19.98 5.37 -19.81
CA ARG A 142 -20.58 5.95 -18.59
C ARG A 142 -19.92 7.25 -18.21
N SER A 143 -20.70 8.15 -17.59
CA SER A 143 -20.16 9.37 -17.00
C SER A 143 -19.26 9.03 -15.79
N VAL A 144 -18.11 9.68 -15.69
CA VAL A 144 -17.18 9.48 -14.57
C VAL A 144 -17.83 9.82 -13.22
N GLY A 145 -18.77 10.76 -13.20
CA GLY A 145 -19.54 11.12 -12.01
C GLY A 145 -20.43 9.99 -11.47
N GLU A 146 -20.81 9.03 -12.33
CA GLU A 146 -21.68 7.89 -11.97
C GLU A 146 -20.88 6.64 -11.56
N LEU A 147 -19.56 6.68 -11.66
CA LEU A 147 -18.70 5.55 -11.32
C LEU A 147 -18.51 5.45 -9.80
N SER A 148 -18.52 4.21 -9.31
CA SER A 148 -18.02 3.90 -7.97
C SER A 148 -16.54 4.28 -7.82
N ASP A 149 -16.04 4.42 -6.60
CA ASP A 149 -14.64 4.79 -6.37
C ASP A 149 -13.67 3.78 -7.00
N GLY A 150 -13.95 2.48 -6.94
CA GLY A 150 -13.13 1.44 -7.59
C GLY A 150 -13.16 1.51 -9.12
N GLU A 151 -14.34 1.73 -9.72
CA GLU A 151 -14.47 1.91 -11.17
C GLU A 151 -13.75 3.18 -11.64
N ARG A 152 -13.90 4.27 -10.90
CA ARG A 152 -13.19 5.53 -11.17
C ARG A 152 -11.69 5.34 -11.08
N GLN A 153 -11.18 4.61 -10.08
CA GLN A 153 -9.76 4.33 -9.92
C GLN A 153 -9.20 3.56 -11.13
N LYS A 154 -9.93 2.55 -11.63
CA LYS A 154 -9.55 1.85 -12.87
C LYS A 154 -9.45 2.80 -14.05
N VAL A 155 -10.41 3.70 -14.22
CA VAL A 155 -10.42 4.69 -15.31
C VAL A 155 -9.27 5.68 -15.18
N MET A 156 -8.91 6.10 -13.96
CA MET A 156 -7.73 6.95 -13.72
C MET A 156 -6.42 6.24 -14.04
N ILE A 157 -6.30 4.96 -13.70
CA ILE A 157 -5.15 4.13 -14.09
C ILE A 157 -5.12 3.97 -15.62
N ALA A 158 -6.25 3.70 -16.27
CA ALA A 158 -6.33 3.62 -17.74
C ALA A 158 -5.88 4.93 -18.41
N ARG A 159 -6.27 6.10 -17.87
CA ARG A 159 -5.81 7.40 -18.36
C ARG A 159 -4.29 7.52 -18.31
N ALA A 160 -3.68 7.11 -17.19
CA ALA A 160 -2.23 7.12 -17.07
C ALA A 160 -1.57 6.11 -18.01
N LEU A 161 -2.16 4.94 -18.23
CA LEU A 161 -1.68 3.93 -19.18
C LEU A 161 -1.77 4.37 -20.64
N ALA A 162 -2.76 5.20 -20.99
CA ALA A 162 -2.89 5.76 -22.33
C ALA A 162 -1.75 6.70 -22.71
N GLN A 163 -0.94 7.16 -21.75
CA GLN A 163 0.32 7.85 -22.02
C GLN A 163 1.44 6.89 -22.45
N GLU A 164 1.24 5.57 -22.39
CA GLU A 164 2.26 4.54 -22.63
C GLU A 164 3.53 4.75 -21.78
N PRO A 165 3.38 5.04 -20.47
CA PRO A 165 4.51 5.43 -19.65
C PRO A 165 5.44 4.26 -19.38
N ALA A 166 6.72 4.55 -19.24
CA ALA A 166 7.72 3.60 -18.76
C ALA A 166 7.71 3.49 -17.22
N VAL A 167 7.31 4.56 -16.53
CA VAL A 167 7.13 4.62 -15.07
C VAL A 167 5.70 5.02 -14.74
N LEU A 168 5.06 4.26 -13.85
CA LEU A 168 3.73 4.58 -13.32
C LEU A 168 3.84 4.89 -11.83
N LEU A 169 3.54 6.11 -11.44
CA LEU A 169 3.50 6.57 -10.06
C LEU A 169 2.06 6.68 -9.60
N LEU A 170 1.71 6.06 -8.45
CA LEU A 170 0.37 6.10 -7.91
C LEU A 170 0.42 6.50 -6.42
N ASP A 171 -0.18 7.63 -6.09
CA ASP A 171 -0.27 8.10 -4.71
C ASP A 171 -1.57 7.61 -4.09
N GLU A 172 -1.47 6.63 -3.19
CA GLU A 172 -2.57 5.97 -2.48
C GLU A 172 -3.71 5.46 -3.37
N PRO A 173 -3.42 4.65 -4.42
CA PRO A 173 -4.43 4.24 -5.39
C PRO A 173 -5.54 3.35 -4.82
N THR A 174 -5.38 2.87 -3.61
CA THR A 174 -6.33 1.99 -2.91
C THR A 174 -7.10 2.70 -1.79
N ALA A 175 -6.89 4.01 -1.61
CA ALA A 175 -7.63 4.81 -0.64
C ALA A 175 -9.14 4.75 -0.93
N PHE A 176 -9.94 4.66 0.13
CA PHE A 176 -11.41 4.60 0.08
C PHE A 176 -12.02 3.36 -0.60
N LEU A 177 -11.20 2.37 -0.98
CA LEU A 177 -11.67 1.10 -1.55
C LEU A 177 -11.89 0.05 -0.44
N ASP A 178 -12.89 -0.80 -0.63
CA ASP A 178 -13.06 -2.01 0.16
C ASP A 178 -11.95 -3.04 -0.13
N LEU A 179 -11.78 -4.03 0.74
CA LEU A 179 -10.68 -5.00 0.64
C LEU A 179 -10.65 -5.74 -0.71
N PRO A 180 -11.77 -6.27 -1.26
CA PRO A 180 -11.75 -6.92 -2.57
C PRO A 180 -11.25 -6.01 -3.70
N ARG A 181 -11.66 -4.73 -3.69
CA ARG A 181 -11.24 -3.75 -4.69
C ARG A 181 -9.78 -3.36 -4.55
N ARG A 182 -9.26 -3.24 -3.31
CA ARG A 182 -7.82 -3.01 -3.07
C ARG A 182 -6.99 -4.13 -3.67
N VAL A 183 -7.34 -5.38 -3.39
CA VAL A 183 -6.66 -6.56 -3.92
C VAL A 183 -6.71 -6.56 -5.45
N GLU A 184 -7.85 -6.27 -6.06
CA GLU A 184 -8.03 -6.20 -7.51
C GLU A 184 -7.09 -5.15 -8.15
N ILE A 185 -7.03 -3.94 -7.58
CA ILE A 185 -6.15 -2.87 -8.08
C ILE A 185 -4.67 -3.26 -7.97
N VAL A 186 -4.26 -3.82 -6.83
CA VAL A 186 -2.85 -4.21 -6.66
C VAL A 186 -2.45 -5.36 -7.59
N GLN A 187 -3.33 -6.35 -7.79
CA GLN A 187 -3.10 -7.40 -8.78
C GLN A 187 -3.01 -6.85 -10.21
N LEU A 188 -3.83 -5.85 -10.53
CA LEU A 188 -3.74 -5.13 -11.80
C LEU A 188 -2.36 -4.47 -11.95
N LEU A 189 -1.92 -3.70 -10.94
CA LEU A 189 -0.63 -3.00 -10.97
C LEU A 189 0.55 -3.97 -11.09
N ARG A 190 0.50 -5.12 -10.40
CA ARG A 190 1.51 -6.15 -10.52
C ARG A 190 1.59 -6.73 -11.93
N ARG A 191 0.46 -7.02 -12.57
CA ARG A 191 0.43 -7.44 -13.98
C ARG A 191 1.01 -6.37 -14.90
N LEU A 192 0.63 -5.11 -14.71
CA LEU A 192 1.11 -3.99 -15.52
C LEU A 192 2.62 -3.76 -15.38
N ALA A 193 3.22 -4.04 -14.23
CA ALA A 193 4.66 -4.02 -14.05
C ALA A 193 5.32 -5.11 -14.90
N GLY A 194 4.82 -6.37 -14.86
CA GLY A 194 5.40 -7.50 -15.57
C GLY A 194 5.21 -7.47 -17.10
N ASP A 195 4.04 -7.07 -17.57
CA ASP A 195 3.63 -7.27 -18.97
C ASP A 195 4.38 -6.43 -20.02
N ARG A 196 4.96 -5.28 -19.65
CA ARG A 196 5.65 -4.38 -20.60
C ARG A 196 6.90 -3.73 -20.02
N ASP A 197 7.61 -4.42 -19.15
CA ASP A 197 8.82 -3.88 -18.51
C ASP A 197 8.61 -2.48 -17.92
N ARG A 198 7.43 -2.22 -17.36
CA ARG A 198 7.14 -0.96 -16.67
C ARG A 198 7.63 -1.03 -15.25
N ALA A 199 8.06 0.11 -14.76
CA ALA A 199 8.26 0.29 -13.33
C ALA A 199 6.99 0.88 -12.71
N VAL A 200 6.53 0.30 -11.62
CA VAL A 200 5.36 0.78 -10.87
C VAL A 200 5.77 1.12 -9.45
N LEU A 201 5.55 2.36 -9.04
CA LEU A 201 5.72 2.80 -7.66
C LEU A 201 4.37 3.26 -7.13
N LEU A 202 3.92 2.64 -6.05
CA LEU A 202 2.71 3.09 -5.37
C LEU A 202 3.00 3.45 -3.91
N SER A 203 2.44 4.54 -3.42
CA SER A 203 2.35 4.80 -1.99
C SER A 203 1.12 4.12 -1.42
N THR A 204 1.21 3.57 -0.21
CA THR A 204 0.06 2.94 0.45
C THR A 204 0.21 2.97 1.97
N HIS A 205 -0.93 2.89 2.67
CA HIS A 205 -1.00 2.66 4.11
C HIS A 205 -1.37 1.21 4.45
N ASP A 206 -1.66 0.39 3.43
CA ASP A 206 -1.99 -1.02 3.61
C ASP A 206 -0.70 -1.85 3.67
N LEU A 207 -0.18 -1.99 4.90
CA LEU A 207 1.10 -2.63 5.15
C LEU A 207 1.07 -4.13 4.84
N ASP A 208 -0.01 -4.82 5.19
CA ASP A 208 -0.17 -6.26 4.90
C ASP A 208 -0.18 -6.51 3.39
N LEU A 209 -0.94 -5.70 2.64
CA LEU A 209 -1.00 -5.82 1.19
C LEU A 209 0.36 -5.51 0.53
N ALA A 210 1.08 -4.49 1.02
CA ALA A 210 2.41 -4.15 0.52
C ALA A 210 3.43 -5.28 0.74
N LEU A 211 3.46 -5.86 1.95
CA LEU A 211 4.33 -6.99 2.28
C LEU A 211 4.08 -8.22 1.39
N ARG A 212 2.83 -8.43 0.94
CA ARG A 212 2.44 -9.61 0.14
C ARG A 212 2.62 -9.43 -1.37
N CYS A 213 2.66 -8.21 -1.87
CA CYS A 213 2.59 -7.99 -3.32
C CYS A 213 3.76 -7.23 -3.91
N ALA A 214 4.53 -6.47 -3.13
CA ALA A 214 5.65 -5.70 -3.63
C ALA A 214 6.86 -6.59 -3.91
N ASP A 215 7.59 -6.27 -4.98
CA ASP A 215 8.91 -6.86 -5.24
C ASP A 215 9.97 -6.18 -4.36
N ARG A 216 9.79 -4.89 -4.08
CA ARG A 216 10.60 -4.13 -3.14
C ARG A 216 9.76 -3.11 -2.37
N LEU A 217 10.22 -2.78 -1.17
CA LEU A 217 9.67 -1.69 -0.37
C LEU A 217 10.67 -0.53 -0.30
N TRP A 218 10.11 0.66 -0.29
CA TRP A 218 10.79 1.87 0.13
C TRP A 218 10.16 2.31 1.46
N LEU A 219 10.92 2.19 2.53
CA LEU A 219 10.50 2.62 3.87
C LEU A 219 11.01 4.03 4.12
N LEU A 220 10.09 4.96 4.29
CA LEU A 220 10.38 6.36 4.61
C LEU A 220 10.03 6.60 6.09
N PRO A 221 11.01 6.50 7.01
CA PRO A 221 10.78 6.78 8.41
C PRO A 221 10.57 8.27 8.64
N PRO A 222 9.95 8.69 9.77
CA PRO A 222 9.83 10.11 10.14
C PRO A 222 11.18 10.80 10.30
N ASP A 223 12.14 10.05 10.87
CA ASP A 223 13.49 10.50 11.11
C ASP A 223 14.48 9.45 10.59
N GLY A 224 15.42 9.88 9.76
CA GLY A 224 16.44 9.01 9.20
C GLY A 224 16.33 8.74 7.70
N PRO A 225 17.28 8.00 7.14
CA PRO A 225 17.35 7.77 5.70
C PRO A 225 16.26 6.80 5.24
N LEU A 226 15.80 6.98 4.01
CA LEU A 226 14.93 6.04 3.32
C LEU A 226 15.67 4.70 3.14
N GLN A 227 14.98 3.60 3.47
CA GLN A 227 15.52 2.24 3.35
C GLN A 227 14.79 1.48 2.24
N THR A 228 15.54 0.69 1.48
CA THR A 228 15.00 -0.09 0.37
C THR A 228 15.42 -1.55 0.46
N GLY A 229 14.54 -2.47 0.09
CA GLY A 229 14.85 -3.90 0.10
C GLY A 229 13.63 -4.75 -0.23
N ALA A 230 13.85 -6.07 -0.33
CA ALA A 230 12.73 -7.00 -0.35
C ALA A 230 11.92 -6.91 0.95
N PRO A 231 10.61 -7.13 0.91
CA PRO A 231 9.78 -7.08 2.12
C PRO A 231 10.36 -7.91 3.27
N GLU A 232 10.77 -9.13 2.97
CA GLU A 232 11.31 -10.09 3.93
C GLU A 232 12.61 -9.59 4.57
N ASP A 233 13.52 -9.04 3.78
CA ASP A 233 14.81 -8.52 4.26
C ASP A 233 14.61 -7.33 5.20
N LEU A 234 13.66 -6.45 4.88
CA LEU A 234 13.34 -5.28 5.72
C LEU A 234 12.65 -5.66 7.02
N VAL A 235 11.86 -6.72 7.02
CA VAL A 235 11.27 -7.30 8.24
C VAL A 235 12.37 -7.95 9.08
N LEU A 236 13.18 -8.84 8.51
CA LEU A 236 14.22 -9.59 9.22
C LEU A 236 15.33 -8.68 9.79
N SER A 237 15.66 -7.58 9.12
CA SER A 237 16.60 -6.58 9.62
C SER A 237 16.04 -5.67 10.71
N GLY A 238 14.73 -5.77 10.99
CA GLY A 238 14.02 -4.88 11.93
C GLY A 238 13.81 -3.45 11.39
N ALA A 239 14.10 -3.19 10.12
CA ALA A 239 13.90 -1.89 9.50
C ALA A 239 12.42 -1.49 9.47
N PHE A 240 11.57 -2.47 9.19
CA PHE A 240 10.13 -2.31 9.18
C PHE A 240 9.59 -1.88 10.54
N GLN A 241 9.99 -2.58 11.62
CA GLN A 241 9.62 -2.26 12.99
C GLN A 241 10.09 -0.84 13.40
N ARG A 242 11.32 -0.47 13.05
CA ARG A 242 11.84 0.88 13.36
C ARG A 242 11.09 1.98 12.64
N THR A 243 10.62 1.73 11.42
CA THR A 243 9.84 2.70 10.63
C THR A 243 8.43 2.91 11.22
N PHE A 244 7.85 1.86 11.81
CA PHE A 244 6.51 1.87 12.40
C PHE A 244 6.57 1.60 13.92
N ALA A 245 7.46 2.30 14.63
CA ALA A 245 7.73 2.09 16.04
C ALA A 245 6.50 2.29 16.97
N ASP A 246 5.52 3.06 16.53
CA ASP A 246 4.28 3.31 17.25
C ASP A 246 3.29 2.12 17.22
N VAL A 247 3.60 1.09 16.43
CA VAL A 247 2.73 -0.08 16.25
C VAL A 247 3.57 -1.34 16.44
N GLU A 248 3.13 -2.22 17.32
CA GLU A 248 3.80 -3.50 17.53
C GLU A 248 3.55 -4.42 16.34
N PHE A 249 4.63 -4.80 15.66
CA PHE A 249 4.59 -5.70 14.51
C PHE A 249 5.18 -7.05 14.91
N ASP A 250 4.40 -8.12 14.74
CA ASP A 250 4.88 -9.48 14.93
C ASP A 250 5.47 -10.01 13.62
N PRO A 251 6.81 -10.14 13.53
CA PRO A 251 7.47 -10.62 12.32
C PRO A 251 7.20 -12.11 12.04
N ALA A 252 6.82 -12.90 13.04
CA ALA A 252 6.57 -14.33 12.86
C ALA A 252 5.26 -14.60 12.12
N ILE A 253 4.25 -13.78 12.34
CA ILE A 253 2.94 -13.89 11.68
C ILE A 253 2.69 -12.77 10.65
N GLY A 254 3.61 -11.80 10.55
CA GLY A 254 3.52 -10.69 9.59
C GLY A 254 2.30 -9.79 9.83
N SER A 255 1.88 -9.59 11.08
CA SER A 255 0.71 -8.80 11.43
C SER A 255 0.98 -7.81 12.55
N PHE A 256 0.15 -6.77 12.60
CA PHE A 256 0.23 -5.77 13.68
C PHE A 256 -0.58 -6.23 14.89
N GLN A 257 0.00 -6.02 16.06
CA GLN A 257 -0.63 -6.24 17.34
C GLN A 257 -1.02 -4.90 17.96
N LEU A 258 -2.11 -4.92 18.73
CA LEU A 258 -2.45 -3.79 19.59
C LEU A 258 -1.60 -3.95 20.86
N ALA A 259 -0.66 -3.04 21.07
CA ALA A 259 0.12 -2.99 22.30
C ALA A 259 -0.86 -2.78 23.47
N GLN A 260 -1.07 -3.83 24.27
CA GLN A 260 -1.80 -3.78 25.53
C GLN A 260 -0.91 -4.39 26.60
N GLU A 261 -0.79 -3.72 27.73
CA GLU A 261 -0.18 -4.37 28.91
C GLU A 261 -1.09 -5.55 29.30
N PRO A 262 -0.56 -6.77 29.40
CA PRO A 262 -1.37 -7.93 29.70
C PRO A 262 -1.93 -7.83 31.14
N GLU A 263 -3.25 -7.97 31.26
CA GLU A 263 -3.96 -8.02 32.55
C GLU A 263 -3.72 -9.36 33.29
N GLY A 264 -3.21 -10.37 32.56
CA GLY A 264 -2.94 -11.69 33.11
C GLY A 264 -2.31 -12.66 32.10
N GLU A 265 -1.93 -13.84 32.59
CA GLU A 265 -1.36 -14.93 31.79
C GLU A 265 -2.30 -16.12 31.77
N VAL A 266 -2.43 -16.76 30.60
CA VAL A 266 -3.28 -17.93 30.37
C VAL A 266 -2.50 -18.96 29.56
N SER A 267 -2.46 -20.22 29.97
CA SER A 267 -1.92 -21.29 29.16
C SER A 267 -3.00 -21.81 28.20
N LEU A 268 -2.57 -22.19 27.00
CA LEU A 268 -3.47 -22.68 25.95
C LEU A 268 -3.04 -24.07 25.52
N VAL A 269 -3.95 -25.03 25.65
CA VAL A 269 -3.76 -26.41 25.22
C VAL A 269 -4.65 -26.68 24.00
N GLY A 270 -4.02 -26.98 22.87
CA GLY A 270 -4.66 -27.26 21.60
C GLY A 270 -3.80 -26.82 20.44
N GLU A 271 -4.15 -27.24 19.22
CA GLU A 271 -3.37 -27.01 18.02
C GLU A 271 -4.25 -26.55 16.83
N GLY A 272 -3.58 -26.01 15.81
CA GLY A 272 -4.21 -25.65 14.54
C GLY A 272 -5.04 -24.37 14.60
N LEU A 273 -6.05 -24.27 13.71
CA LEU A 273 -6.82 -23.05 13.50
C LEU A 273 -7.55 -22.56 14.75
N HIS A 274 -8.09 -23.48 15.55
CA HIS A 274 -8.80 -23.12 16.77
C HIS A 274 -7.86 -22.54 17.83
N ALA A 275 -6.65 -23.09 17.99
CA ALA A 275 -5.65 -22.55 18.89
C ALA A 275 -5.22 -21.14 18.48
N LEU A 276 -4.98 -20.92 17.18
CA LEU A 276 -4.63 -19.61 16.65
C LEU A 276 -5.71 -18.55 16.95
N TRP A 277 -6.99 -18.88 16.71
CA TRP A 277 -8.07 -17.92 16.96
C TRP A 277 -8.38 -17.76 18.45
N THR A 278 -8.15 -18.81 19.27
CA THR A 278 -8.25 -18.71 20.72
C THR A 278 -7.16 -17.78 21.28
N ALA A 279 -5.90 -17.94 20.86
CA ALA A 279 -4.82 -17.07 21.25
C ALA A 279 -5.14 -15.60 20.92
N ARG A 280 -5.59 -15.32 19.69
CA ARG A 280 -6.03 -13.97 19.29
C ARG A 280 -7.17 -13.41 20.13
N ALA A 281 -8.13 -14.27 20.54
CA ALA A 281 -9.23 -13.84 21.39
C ALA A 281 -8.75 -13.49 22.81
N LEU A 282 -7.79 -14.27 23.35
CA LEU A 282 -7.15 -14.02 24.63
C LEU A 282 -6.33 -12.74 24.61
N GLU A 283 -5.46 -12.55 23.61
CA GLU A 283 -4.65 -11.34 23.41
C GLU A 283 -5.54 -10.10 23.31
N ARG A 284 -6.59 -10.15 22.48
CA ARG A 284 -7.58 -9.06 22.35
C ARG A 284 -8.30 -8.76 23.67
N ALA A 285 -8.41 -9.74 24.57
CA ALA A 285 -9.02 -9.59 25.88
C ALA A 285 -8.06 -9.09 26.95
N GLY A 286 -6.76 -8.89 26.61
CA GLY A 286 -5.72 -8.42 27.51
C GLY A 286 -4.98 -9.56 28.22
N PHE A 287 -5.04 -10.80 27.75
CA PHE A 287 -4.32 -11.92 28.34
C PHE A 287 -3.14 -12.34 27.45
N ARG A 288 -1.99 -12.59 28.07
CA ARG A 288 -0.83 -13.15 27.39
C ARG A 288 -0.89 -14.69 27.44
N VAL A 289 -0.69 -15.34 26.29
CA VAL A 289 -0.53 -16.79 26.24
C VAL A 289 0.86 -17.18 26.68
N ALA A 290 0.98 -17.96 27.75
CA ALA A 290 2.23 -18.43 28.34
C ALA A 290 2.18 -19.97 28.53
N GLU A 291 3.35 -20.63 28.55
CA GLU A 291 3.41 -22.10 28.70
C GLU A 291 2.95 -22.56 30.10
N ASP A 292 3.31 -21.83 31.14
CA ASP A 292 3.01 -22.14 32.54
C ASP A 292 2.23 -21.00 33.20
N ALA A 293 0.91 -20.99 32.99
CA ALA A 293 0.03 -20.04 33.66
C ALA A 293 -0.95 -20.73 34.62
N PRO A 294 -1.35 -20.08 35.72
CA PRO A 294 -2.28 -20.67 36.71
C PRO A 294 -3.69 -20.92 36.15
N THR A 295 -4.05 -20.19 35.09
CA THR A 295 -5.30 -20.37 34.34
C THR A 295 -5.00 -21.05 33.03
N CYS A 296 -5.72 -22.12 32.71
CA CYS A 296 -5.51 -22.90 31.50
C CYS A 296 -6.78 -22.98 30.66
N VAL A 297 -6.64 -22.79 29.37
CA VAL A 297 -7.70 -23.00 28.37
C VAL A 297 -7.37 -24.23 27.55
N GLU A 298 -8.19 -25.25 27.62
CA GLU A 298 -8.09 -26.48 26.83
C GLU A 298 -9.15 -26.47 25.70
N ILE A 299 -8.72 -26.70 24.48
CA ILE A 299 -9.61 -26.84 23.31
C ILE A 299 -10.01 -28.30 23.17
N ILE A 300 -11.29 -28.59 23.34
CA ILE A 300 -11.86 -29.93 23.21
C ILE A 300 -12.64 -29.99 21.91
N ARG A 301 -12.27 -30.96 21.08
CA ARG A 301 -12.96 -31.26 19.81
C ARG A 301 -13.70 -32.59 19.94
N ASP A 302 -15.00 -32.56 19.71
CA ASP A 302 -15.82 -33.77 19.63
C ASP A 302 -16.61 -33.73 18.31
N ASN A 303 -16.18 -34.55 17.35
CA ASN A 303 -16.69 -34.57 15.97
C ASN A 303 -16.65 -33.19 15.29
N ASP A 304 -17.82 -32.59 15.05
CA ASP A 304 -17.94 -31.26 14.41
C ASP A 304 -18.01 -30.09 15.40
N ASP A 305 -18.15 -30.41 16.71
CA ASP A 305 -18.26 -29.38 17.74
C ASP A 305 -16.91 -29.10 18.40
N THR A 306 -16.65 -27.81 18.68
CA THR A 306 -15.50 -27.37 19.45
C THR A 306 -15.97 -26.60 20.66
N VAL A 307 -15.49 -27.01 21.85
CA VAL A 307 -15.74 -26.32 23.12
C VAL A 307 -14.41 -25.98 23.79
N TRP A 308 -14.45 -24.98 24.64
CA TRP A 308 -13.28 -24.50 25.40
C TRP A 308 -13.52 -24.79 26.87
N ARG A 309 -12.63 -25.56 27.46
CA ARG A 309 -12.64 -25.81 28.91
C ARG A 309 -11.66 -24.83 29.57
N LEU A 310 -12.19 -24.04 30.47
CA LEU A 310 -11.42 -23.09 31.28
C LEU A 310 -11.15 -23.71 32.63
N HIS A 311 -9.88 -23.91 32.95
CA HIS A 311 -9.39 -24.36 34.25
C HIS A 311 -8.90 -23.18 35.07
N THR A 312 -9.52 -22.92 36.21
CA THR A 312 -9.15 -21.87 37.14
C THR A 312 -8.99 -22.42 38.56
N ALA A 313 -8.42 -21.61 39.44
CA ALA A 313 -8.32 -21.99 40.86
C ALA A 313 -9.70 -22.19 41.53
N THR A 314 -10.75 -21.61 40.96
CA THR A 314 -12.13 -21.68 41.47
C THR A 314 -12.93 -22.87 40.88
N GLY A 315 -12.37 -23.59 39.90
CA GLY A 315 -12.96 -24.74 39.25
C GLY A 315 -13.00 -24.64 37.71
N ASP A 316 -13.51 -25.71 37.12
CA ASP A 316 -13.58 -25.89 35.66
C ASP A 316 -14.89 -25.35 35.11
N ARG A 317 -14.84 -24.72 33.95
CA ARG A 317 -16.01 -24.26 33.18
C ARG A 317 -15.88 -24.67 31.72
N VAL A 318 -16.99 -25.05 31.12
CA VAL A 318 -17.03 -25.33 29.69
C VAL A 318 -17.78 -24.21 28.98
N CYS A 319 -17.14 -23.62 27.98
CA CYS A 319 -17.67 -22.55 27.16
C CYS A 319 -17.92 -23.05 25.75
N ALA A 320 -19.10 -22.78 25.21
CA ALA A 320 -19.46 -23.19 23.84
C ALA A 320 -18.87 -22.23 22.78
N THR A 321 -18.49 -21.01 23.18
CA THR A 321 -17.95 -19.99 22.28
C THR A 321 -16.77 -19.27 22.88
N LEU A 322 -15.88 -18.71 22.02
CA LEU A 322 -14.78 -17.84 22.46
C LEU A 322 -15.28 -16.58 23.17
N TYR A 323 -16.47 -16.11 22.84
CA TYR A 323 -17.08 -14.97 23.52
C TYR A 323 -17.39 -15.28 24.98
N GLU A 324 -17.98 -16.46 25.24
CA GLU A 324 -18.26 -16.93 26.61
C GLU A 324 -16.97 -17.16 27.39
N LEU A 325 -15.96 -17.77 26.76
CA LEU A 325 -14.65 -17.98 27.37
C LEU A 325 -14.04 -16.66 27.87
N VAL A 326 -13.96 -15.66 26.98
CA VAL A 326 -13.40 -14.34 27.33
C VAL A 326 -14.20 -13.67 28.45
N LYS A 327 -15.53 -13.80 28.43
CA LYS A 327 -16.39 -13.25 29.48
C LYS A 327 -16.14 -13.92 30.85
N CYS A 328 -15.98 -15.25 30.87
CA CYS A 328 -15.63 -15.97 32.09
C CYS A 328 -14.29 -15.53 32.65
N LEU A 329 -13.25 -15.44 31.80
CA LEU A 329 -11.92 -15.00 32.20
C LEU A 329 -11.91 -13.61 32.83
N LYS A 330 -12.61 -12.64 32.21
CA LYS A 330 -12.70 -11.27 32.76
C LYS A 330 -13.45 -11.21 34.09
N THR A 331 -14.42 -12.07 34.30
CA THR A 331 -15.16 -12.13 35.57
C THR A 331 -14.29 -12.70 36.69
N ASP A 332 -13.47 -13.71 36.38
CA ASP A 332 -12.58 -14.32 37.37
C ASP A 332 -11.36 -13.46 37.68
N ALA A 333 -10.89 -12.62 36.75
CA ALA A 333 -9.79 -11.66 36.97
C ALA A 333 -10.20 -10.45 37.84
N THR A 334 -11.51 -10.21 37.99
CA THR A 334 -12.05 -9.10 38.81
C THR A 334 -12.54 -9.56 40.20
N ALA A 335 -12.51 -10.84 40.49
CA ALA A 335 -12.91 -11.44 41.77
C ALA A 335 -11.71 -11.82 42.60
#